data_f89291169b3e5e056018c41668beeea3
#
_entry.id   f89291169b3e5e056018c41668beeea3
#
_cell.length_a   1.000
_cell.length_b   1.000
_cell.length_c   1.000
_cell.angle_alpha   90.00
_cell.angle_beta   90.00
_cell.angle_gamma   90.00
#
_symmetry.space_group_name_H-M   'P 1'
#
loop_
_entity.id
_entity.type
_entity.pdbx_description
1 polymer ?
#
loop_
_entity_poly.entity_id
_entity_poly.type
_entity_poly.pdbx_seq_one_letter_code
_entity_poly.pdbx_strand_id
1 'polypeptide(L)'
;MGEPLVAFPERLRPCLSERPSRPLQEEKSRGSGSCPIGNFCAICAHGRGPSHYRGHVEGNERLDSAMQERGLKQHELADAVNTHLIDNGHEGTVGDRTVRNWLTGRTRWPHPRQRKALEAVFGCAAEELGFHPPARRCPSIPPEDPVDRRNFLAGAGGTTVAAVAPFLGAPSRVGTSDVIRLRGELDALMALDDTKGGHEGLEKAALAGAAEALEKQKLGATQRIRRRLFSVAADYTATAAWSALDAHRGDRAHALLGKALYLAGMGQDSIAELQVWNLYAMLANQRGEHADAVDSAMAAQATGVTRRDPFFASLAHARAAVGHSNNDRQAALRSLGYAQEALSKAASAGPRPSWTAFYGPAELTALTAVVRNRIGDFAEAEAASHRALSAIPRQFRRNRAMATAQLALAQVRQGDVDQACASASAAFELMEGHPIPGRMRSRLGDFYRHLITLAPDATVAQEWGDRYRSEWSRS
;
A
#
# COMPACT_ATOMS: atom_id res chain seq x y z
N MET A 1 43.43 -24.99 18.75
CA MET A 1 43.77 -24.68 17.34
C MET A 1 42.69 -23.72 16.86
N GLY A 2 43.09 -22.46 16.75
CA GLY A 2 42.17 -21.37 16.44
C GLY A 2 42.10 -21.15 14.93
N GLU A 3 40.92 -20.89 14.44
CA GLU A 3 40.71 -20.34 13.10
C GLU A 3 40.42 -18.85 13.20
N PRO A 4 40.85 -18.03 12.24
CA PRO A 4 40.83 -16.59 12.37
C PRO A 4 39.52 -15.95 11.93
N LEU A 5 39.13 -14.94 12.71
CA LEU A 5 38.12 -13.94 12.39
C LEU A 5 38.43 -13.23 11.06
N VAL A 6 37.49 -13.33 10.12
CA VAL A 6 37.54 -12.53 8.89
C VAL A 6 36.92 -11.17 9.21
N ALA A 7 37.74 -10.13 9.12
CA ALA A 7 37.35 -8.73 9.27
C ALA A 7 36.52 -8.26 8.07
N PHE A 8 35.34 -7.67 8.35
CA PHE A 8 34.57 -6.90 7.37
C PHE A 8 35.15 -5.49 7.22
N PRO A 9 35.21 -4.92 6.02
CA PRO A 9 35.72 -3.57 5.82
C PRO A 9 34.68 -2.52 6.26
N GLU A 10 35.09 -1.68 7.21
CA GLU A 10 34.49 -0.37 7.46
C GLU A 10 34.64 0.50 6.21
N ARG A 11 33.53 0.92 5.62
CA ARG A 11 33.41 2.21 4.90
C ARG A 11 31.96 2.42 4.50
N LEU A 12 31.34 3.39 5.19
CA LEU A 12 30.49 4.44 4.65
C LEU A 12 29.88 5.24 5.82
N ARG A 13 30.65 6.20 6.33
CA ARG A 13 30.10 7.32 7.10
C ARG A 13 29.84 8.46 6.11
N PRO A 14 28.66 9.07 6.06
CA PRO A 14 28.48 10.34 5.39
C PRO A 14 29.00 11.48 6.28
N CYS A 15 29.83 12.35 5.69
CA CYS A 15 30.30 13.60 6.27
C CYS A 15 29.15 14.52 6.61
N LEU A 16 28.96 14.83 7.87
CA LEU A 16 28.23 16.02 8.33
C LEU A 16 29.20 17.20 8.27
N SER A 17 29.02 18.09 7.29
CA SER A 17 29.69 19.38 7.24
C SER A 17 29.01 20.35 8.19
N GLU A 18 29.74 20.79 9.18
CA GLU A 18 29.43 21.91 10.05
C GLU A 18 29.25 23.20 9.25
N ARG A 19 28.16 23.91 9.47
CA ARG A 19 28.01 25.31 9.04
C ARG A 19 28.31 26.23 10.21
N PRO A 20 29.16 27.23 10.04
CA PRO A 20 29.41 28.24 11.08
C PRO A 20 28.29 29.24 11.16
N SER A 21 27.95 29.58 12.40
CA SER A 21 27.06 30.66 12.82
C SER A 21 27.57 32.02 12.35
N ARG A 22 26.69 32.88 11.81
CA ARG A 22 26.92 34.32 11.68
C ARG A 22 25.76 35.11 12.30
N PRO A 23 26.04 36.23 12.93
CA PRO A 23 25.11 36.99 13.78
C PRO A 23 24.22 37.93 12.97
N LEU A 24 23.09 38.24 13.61
CA LEU A 24 22.10 39.26 13.26
C LEU A 24 22.74 40.66 13.18
N GLN A 25 22.48 41.40 12.11
CA GLN A 25 22.45 42.88 12.14
C GLN A 25 21.17 43.36 11.49
N GLU A 26 20.45 44.15 12.28
CA GLU A 26 19.37 45.04 11.85
C GLU A 26 19.97 46.15 10.98
N GLU A 27 19.26 46.57 9.94
CA GLU A 27 19.08 47.99 9.63
C GLU A 27 17.93 48.28 8.67
N LYS A 28 17.34 49.42 8.93
CA LYS A 28 16.10 49.99 8.41
C LYS A 28 16.29 50.69 7.05
N SER A 29 15.19 50.80 6.37
CA SER A 29 14.61 52.00 5.72
C SER A 29 14.74 52.21 4.23
N ARG A 30 13.52 52.37 3.66
CA ARG A 30 13.06 53.38 2.69
C ARG A 30 13.75 53.56 1.33
N GLY A 31 12.93 53.55 0.31
CA GLY A 31 13.16 54.39 -0.84
C GLY A 31 12.55 53.90 -2.15
N SER A 32 11.48 54.52 -2.53
CA SER A 32 10.83 54.57 -3.84
C SER A 32 11.77 54.97 -4.98
N GLY A 33 11.56 54.47 -6.19
CA GLY A 33 12.20 55.07 -7.37
C GLY A 33 11.97 54.32 -8.68
N SER A 34 11.13 54.85 -9.46
CA SER A 34 10.76 54.61 -10.86
C SER A 34 11.87 54.31 -11.86
N CYS A 35 11.46 53.61 -12.97
CA CYS A 35 12.11 53.45 -14.28
C CYS A 35 12.74 54.78 -14.86
N PRO A 36 13.62 54.73 -15.89
CA PRO A 36 13.25 54.33 -17.21
C PRO A 36 14.35 53.74 -18.18
N ILE A 37 13.88 53.05 -19.24
CA ILE A 37 14.26 53.13 -20.68
C ILE A 37 15.75 53.08 -21.11
N GLY A 38 16.08 52.20 -22.07
CA GLY A 38 17.11 52.46 -23.04
C GLY A 38 17.87 51.27 -23.64
N ASN A 39 17.41 50.80 -24.78
CA ASN A 39 18.08 50.48 -26.05
C ASN A 39 19.42 49.71 -26.17
N PHE A 40 19.36 48.74 -27.08
CA PHE A 40 20.32 48.30 -28.09
C PHE A 40 21.64 47.59 -27.72
N CYS A 41 21.81 46.37 -28.12
CA CYS A 41 22.68 46.03 -29.25
C CYS A 41 22.48 44.57 -29.72
N ALA A 42 22.49 44.45 -31.03
CA ALA A 42 22.36 43.23 -31.80
C ALA A 42 23.71 42.53 -32.00
N ILE A 43 23.63 41.30 -32.55
CA ILE A 43 24.65 40.48 -33.22
C ILE A 43 25.22 39.36 -32.33
N CYS A 44 24.73 38.13 -32.57
CA CYS A 44 25.45 37.06 -33.21
C CYS A 44 24.51 35.88 -33.52
N ALA A 45 24.46 35.56 -34.79
CA ALA A 45 23.68 34.50 -35.42
C ALA A 45 24.36 33.15 -35.29
N HIS A 46 23.55 32.12 -35.48
CA HIS A 46 23.77 30.73 -35.90
C HIS A 46 23.63 29.65 -34.85
N GLY A 47 22.60 28.85 -35.06
CA GLY A 47 22.37 27.58 -34.39
C GLY A 47 20.89 27.18 -34.39
N ARG A 48 20.34 26.77 -35.55
CA ARG A 48 18.96 26.23 -35.62
C ARG A 48 18.90 24.84 -35.02
N GLY A 49 18.19 24.70 -33.92
CA GLY A 49 17.61 23.43 -33.44
C GLY A 49 16.09 23.50 -33.53
N PRO A 50 15.36 22.41 -33.78
CA PRO A 50 13.94 22.45 -34.12
C PRO A 50 13.08 22.92 -32.96
N SER A 51 12.31 23.95 -33.23
CA SER A 51 11.27 24.56 -32.40
C SER A 51 10.22 23.52 -32.01
N HIS A 52 10.07 23.26 -30.72
CA HIS A 52 8.88 22.63 -30.18
C HIS A 52 7.67 23.55 -30.41
N TYR A 53 6.84 23.23 -31.38
CA TYR A 53 5.50 23.76 -31.54
C TYR A 53 4.71 23.49 -30.25
N ARG A 54 4.52 24.48 -29.41
CA ARG A 54 3.38 24.54 -28.48
C ARG A 54 2.14 24.77 -29.30
N GLY A 55 1.45 23.70 -29.69
CA GLY A 55 0.13 23.82 -30.30
C GLY A 55 -0.78 24.57 -29.31
N HIS A 56 -1.32 25.69 -29.74
CA HIS A 56 -2.48 26.33 -29.12
C HIS A 56 -3.58 25.25 -29.08
N VAL A 57 -4.00 24.84 -27.87
CA VAL A 57 -5.18 24.00 -27.71
C VAL A 57 -6.35 24.96 -27.90
N GLU A 58 -6.99 24.92 -29.05
CA GLU A 58 -8.25 25.63 -29.28
C GLU A 58 -9.29 25.10 -28.30
N GLY A 59 -10.01 26.00 -27.64
CA GLY A 59 -11.11 25.66 -26.75
C GLY A 59 -12.22 24.92 -27.49
N ASN A 60 -13.06 24.18 -26.78
CA ASN A 60 -14.21 23.50 -27.36
C ASN A 60 -15.39 24.48 -27.48
N GLU A 61 -15.34 25.33 -28.53
CA GLU A 61 -16.33 26.36 -28.78
C GLU A 61 -17.75 25.80 -29.02
N ARG A 62 -17.87 24.57 -29.56
CA ARG A 62 -19.17 23.94 -29.79
C ARG A 62 -19.87 23.55 -28.50
N LEU A 63 -19.14 23.02 -27.53
CA LEU A 63 -19.69 22.74 -26.22
C LEU A 63 -20.09 24.04 -25.50
N ASP A 64 -19.25 25.08 -25.60
CA ASP A 64 -19.55 26.37 -24.98
C ASP A 64 -20.84 27.00 -25.57
N SER A 65 -20.99 26.99 -26.90
CA SER A 65 -22.20 27.44 -27.59
C SER A 65 -23.44 26.63 -27.17
N ALA A 66 -23.35 25.30 -27.12
CA ALA A 66 -24.45 24.43 -26.68
C ALA A 66 -24.87 24.67 -25.20
N MET A 67 -23.91 25.01 -24.36
CA MET A 67 -24.18 25.41 -22.95
C MET A 67 -24.89 26.78 -22.92
N GLN A 68 -24.44 27.76 -23.73
CA GLN A 68 -25.05 29.08 -23.77
C GLN A 68 -26.49 29.02 -24.30
N GLU A 69 -26.75 28.25 -25.36
CA GLU A 69 -28.10 28.04 -25.92
C GLU A 69 -29.08 27.47 -24.89
N ARG A 70 -28.59 26.66 -23.94
CA ARG A 70 -29.40 26.08 -22.85
C ARG A 70 -29.34 26.89 -21.57
N GLY A 71 -28.60 27.97 -21.52
CA GLY A 71 -28.41 28.80 -20.31
C GLY A 71 -27.67 28.09 -19.18
N LEU A 72 -26.88 27.03 -19.46
CA LEU A 72 -26.21 26.23 -18.46
C LEU A 72 -24.85 26.82 -18.06
N LYS A 73 -24.60 26.96 -16.76
CA LYS A 73 -23.29 27.24 -16.20
C LYS A 73 -22.50 25.94 -16.02
N GLN A 74 -21.18 26.04 -15.76
CA GLN A 74 -20.30 24.88 -15.64
C GLN A 74 -20.74 23.89 -14.55
N HIS A 75 -21.16 24.38 -13.38
CA HIS A 75 -21.65 23.53 -12.28
C HIS A 75 -23.00 22.89 -12.62
N GLU A 76 -23.91 23.63 -13.31
CA GLU A 76 -25.21 23.10 -13.71
C GLU A 76 -25.07 21.99 -14.77
N LEU A 77 -24.11 22.12 -15.69
CA LEU A 77 -23.78 21.03 -16.61
C LEU A 77 -23.18 19.82 -15.85
N ALA A 78 -22.32 20.06 -14.87
CA ALA A 78 -21.78 18.97 -14.05
C ALA A 78 -22.90 18.23 -13.31
N ASP A 79 -23.85 18.94 -12.73
CA ASP A 79 -25.00 18.39 -12.01
C ASP A 79 -25.94 17.61 -12.94
N ALA A 80 -26.25 18.15 -14.12
CA ALA A 80 -27.09 17.47 -15.11
C ALA A 80 -26.46 16.15 -15.60
N VAL A 81 -25.15 16.16 -15.87
CA VAL A 81 -24.40 14.95 -16.25
C VAL A 81 -24.36 13.94 -15.11
N ASN A 82 -24.16 14.37 -13.85
CA ASN A 82 -24.16 13.51 -12.68
C ASN A 82 -25.52 12.90 -12.42
N THR A 83 -26.60 13.66 -12.57
CA THR A 83 -27.97 13.15 -12.45
C THR A 83 -28.19 12.00 -13.43
N HIS A 84 -27.82 12.19 -14.71
CA HIS A 84 -27.96 11.13 -15.69
C HIS A 84 -27.08 9.91 -15.39
N LEU A 85 -25.87 10.11 -14.85
CA LEU A 85 -24.99 9.00 -14.42
C LEU A 85 -25.62 8.21 -13.28
N ILE A 86 -26.17 8.89 -12.28
CA ILE A 86 -26.81 8.26 -11.10
C ILE A 86 -28.07 7.49 -11.53
N ASP A 87 -28.90 8.05 -12.37
CA ASP A 87 -30.12 7.40 -12.90
C ASP A 87 -29.80 6.11 -13.68
N ASN A 88 -28.58 6.01 -14.22
CA ASN A 88 -28.08 4.83 -14.93
C ASN A 88 -27.18 3.92 -14.05
N GLY A 89 -27.23 4.06 -12.73
CA GLY A 89 -26.52 3.20 -11.77
C GLY A 89 -25.00 3.46 -11.70
N HIS A 90 -24.57 4.67 -12.02
CA HIS A 90 -23.16 5.08 -11.96
C HIS A 90 -22.97 6.20 -10.93
N GLU A 91 -21.79 6.26 -10.32
CA GLU A 91 -21.44 7.37 -9.43
C GLU A 91 -21.29 8.69 -10.21
N GLY A 92 -21.88 9.77 -9.68
CA GLY A 92 -21.74 11.11 -10.19
C GLY A 92 -20.36 11.69 -9.85
N THR A 93 -19.39 11.59 -10.76
CA THR A 93 -17.98 11.99 -10.54
C THR A 93 -17.55 13.19 -11.37
N VAL A 94 -18.48 13.89 -12.01
CA VAL A 94 -18.20 15.06 -12.85
C VAL A 94 -18.27 16.32 -11.99
N GLY A 95 -17.20 17.08 -11.91
CA GLY A 95 -17.16 18.39 -11.25
C GLY A 95 -16.75 19.51 -12.21
N ASP A 96 -16.81 20.76 -11.75
CA ASP A 96 -16.47 21.97 -12.51
C ASP A 96 -15.10 21.87 -13.21
N ARG A 97 -14.13 21.24 -12.57
CA ARG A 97 -12.81 21.00 -13.17
C ARG A 97 -12.89 20.11 -14.41
N THR A 98 -13.78 19.12 -14.40
CA THR A 98 -13.97 18.20 -15.52
C THR A 98 -14.62 18.94 -16.69
N VAL A 99 -15.68 19.73 -16.43
CA VAL A 99 -16.34 20.57 -17.41
C VAL A 99 -15.37 21.61 -18.00
N ARG A 100 -14.57 22.24 -17.17
CA ARG A 100 -13.51 23.17 -17.62
C ARG A 100 -12.49 22.50 -18.53
N ASN A 101 -12.11 21.25 -18.26
CA ASN A 101 -11.20 20.50 -19.14
C ASN A 101 -11.85 20.15 -20.49
N TRP A 102 -13.17 19.97 -20.54
CA TRP A 102 -13.93 19.81 -21.77
C TRP A 102 -13.95 21.10 -22.59
N LEU A 103 -14.26 22.23 -21.95
CA LEU A 103 -14.32 23.56 -22.58
C LEU A 103 -12.95 24.04 -23.10
N THR A 104 -11.88 23.76 -22.35
CA THR A 104 -10.51 24.13 -22.75
C THR A 104 -9.88 23.16 -23.75
N GLY A 105 -10.60 22.15 -24.25
CA GLY A 105 -10.08 21.15 -25.19
C GLY A 105 -9.00 20.21 -24.61
N ARG A 106 -8.71 20.29 -23.31
CA ARG A 106 -7.76 19.36 -22.64
C ARG A 106 -8.24 17.92 -22.69
N THR A 107 -9.56 17.71 -22.59
CA THR A 107 -10.19 16.41 -22.77
C THR A 107 -10.83 16.38 -24.16
N ARG A 108 -10.12 15.84 -25.15
CA ARG A 108 -10.60 15.74 -26.53
C ARG A 108 -11.67 14.67 -26.72
N TRP A 109 -11.71 13.66 -25.86
CA TRP A 109 -12.67 12.56 -25.91
C TRP A 109 -13.02 12.10 -24.48
N PRO A 110 -14.19 12.44 -23.95
CA PRO A 110 -14.62 12.02 -22.61
C PRO A 110 -14.79 10.51 -22.48
N HIS A 111 -14.77 10.02 -21.24
CA HIS A 111 -15.01 8.60 -20.96
C HIS A 111 -16.40 8.17 -21.49
N PRO A 112 -16.58 6.91 -21.98
CA PRO A 112 -17.84 6.47 -22.60
C PRO A 112 -19.10 6.76 -21.81
N ARG A 113 -19.09 6.63 -20.48
CA ARG A 113 -20.22 6.93 -19.60
C ARG A 113 -20.56 8.42 -19.58
N GLN A 114 -19.54 9.28 -19.50
CA GLN A 114 -19.72 10.73 -19.53
C GLN A 114 -20.20 11.24 -20.88
N ARG A 115 -19.76 10.60 -21.98
CA ARG A 115 -20.29 10.91 -23.32
C ARG A 115 -21.76 10.61 -23.45
N LYS A 116 -22.20 9.39 -23.05
CA LYS A 116 -23.62 9.04 -23.06
C LYS A 116 -24.47 10.01 -22.23
N ALA A 117 -23.94 10.45 -21.08
CA ALA A 117 -24.61 11.44 -20.27
C ALA A 117 -24.66 12.82 -20.96
N LEU A 118 -23.57 13.28 -21.60
CA LEU A 118 -23.54 14.51 -22.39
C LEU A 118 -24.52 14.43 -23.57
N GLU A 119 -24.52 13.33 -24.31
CA GLU A 119 -25.45 13.08 -25.43
C GLU A 119 -26.91 13.11 -24.97
N ALA A 120 -27.20 12.57 -23.79
CA ALA A 120 -28.55 12.63 -23.20
C ALA A 120 -28.92 14.05 -22.74
N VAL A 121 -27.98 14.78 -22.13
CA VAL A 121 -28.20 16.16 -21.67
C VAL A 121 -28.42 17.10 -22.85
N PHE A 122 -27.67 16.97 -23.94
CA PHE A 122 -27.75 17.87 -25.10
C PHE A 122 -28.62 17.34 -26.25
N GLY A 123 -28.96 16.04 -26.24
CA GLY A 123 -29.78 15.43 -27.29
C GLY A 123 -29.07 15.32 -28.65
N CYS A 124 -27.74 15.40 -28.68
CA CYS A 124 -26.91 15.33 -29.88
C CYS A 124 -25.66 14.47 -29.64
N ALA A 125 -25.00 14.04 -30.69
CA ALA A 125 -23.79 13.21 -30.57
C ALA A 125 -22.61 13.99 -29.98
N ALA A 126 -21.71 13.29 -29.28
CA ALA A 126 -20.55 13.94 -28.66
C ALA A 126 -19.63 14.65 -29.70
N GLU A 127 -19.58 14.16 -30.92
CA GLU A 127 -18.86 14.78 -32.04
C GLU A 127 -19.45 16.14 -32.42
N GLU A 128 -20.75 16.30 -32.34
CA GLU A 128 -21.46 17.57 -32.61
C GLU A 128 -21.18 18.60 -31.53
N LEU A 129 -20.91 18.12 -30.28
CA LEU A 129 -20.45 18.95 -29.17
C LEU A 129 -18.95 19.28 -29.25
N GLY A 130 -18.27 18.98 -30.36
CA GLY A 130 -16.86 19.30 -30.57
C GLY A 130 -15.86 18.35 -29.95
N PHE A 131 -16.29 17.17 -29.52
CA PHE A 131 -15.39 16.11 -29.08
C PHE A 131 -14.93 15.25 -30.25
N HIS A 132 -13.64 14.93 -30.32
CA HIS A 132 -13.06 14.16 -31.42
C HIS A 132 -12.53 12.81 -30.92
N PRO A 133 -13.00 11.68 -31.49
CA PRO A 133 -12.46 10.37 -31.15
C PRO A 133 -10.97 10.31 -31.48
N PRO A 134 -10.14 9.61 -30.68
CA PRO A 134 -8.74 9.42 -31.01
C PRO A 134 -8.63 8.74 -32.37
N ALA A 135 -7.85 9.32 -33.30
CA ALA A 135 -7.62 8.74 -34.59
C ALA A 135 -7.20 7.26 -34.45
N ARG A 136 -8.01 6.35 -34.98
CA ARG A 136 -7.61 4.97 -35.15
C ARG A 136 -6.42 4.96 -36.10
N ARG A 137 -5.23 4.67 -35.61
CA ARG A 137 -4.13 4.28 -36.48
C ARG A 137 -4.55 2.98 -37.16
N CYS A 138 -5.10 3.07 -38.35
CA CYS A 138 -5.22 1.93 -39.22
C CYS A 138 -3.81 1.52 -39.67
N PRO A 139 -3.38 0.26 -39.42
CA PRO A 139 -2.36 -0.30 -40.24
C PRO A 139 -3.02 -0.52 -41.64
N SER A 140 -2.42 0.00 -42.67
CA SER A 140 -2.78 -0.28 -44.05
C SER A 140 -2.54 -1.75 -44.35
N ILE A 141 -3.62 -2.54 -44.43
CA ILE A 141 -3.66 -3.91 -44.96
C ILE A 141 -4.60 -3.90 -46.14
N PRO A 142 -4.22 -4.54 -47.27
CA PRO A 142 -5.05 -4.62 -48.48
C PRO A 142 -6.36 -5.41 -48.20
N PRO A 143 -7.40 -5.26 -48.99
CA PRO A 143 -8.71 -5.80 -48.73
C PRO A 143 -8.73 -7.31 -48.99
N GLU A 144 -8.97 -8.12 -47.93
CA GLU A 144 -9.41 -9.49 -48.00
C GLU A 144 -10.63 -9.71 -47.10
N ASP A 145 -11.55 -10.53 -47.60
CA ASP A 145 -12.94 -10.77 -47.25
C ASP A 145 -13.38 -10.90 -45.80
N PRO A 146 -14.66 -10.65 -45.47
CA PRO A 146 -15.19 -10.68 -44.12
C PRO A 146 -15.34 -12.10 -43.60
N VAL A 147 -14.49 -12.55 -42.70
CA VAL A 147 -14.70 -13.79 -41.95
C VAL A 147 -15.67 -13.55 -40.79
N ASP A 148 -16.85 -14.11 -40.97
CA ASP A 148 -17.98 -14.11 -40.06
C ASP A 148 -17.65 -14.78 -38.71
N ARG A 149 -17.70 -14.07 -37.63
CA ARG A 149 -17.37 -14.53 -36.24
C ARG A 149 -18.39 -15.51 -35.65
N ARG A 150 -19.40 -15.96 -36.42
CA ARG A 150 -20.47 -16.83 -35.92
C ARG A 150 -20.24 -18.32 -36.08
N ASN A 151 -19.21 -18.75 -36.81
CA ASN A 151 -19.05 -20.17 -37.17
C ASN A 151 -17.94 -20.94 -36.43
N PHE A 152 -17.46 -20.47 -35.29
CA PHE A 152 -16.40 -21.19 -34.55
C PHE A 152 -16.89 -22.20 -33.52
N LEU A 153 -18.19 -22.39 -33.39
CA LEU A 153 -18.76 -23.33 -32.38
C LEU A 153 -19.56 -24.50 -32.94
N ALA A 154 -19.44 -24.82 -34.22
CA ALA A 154 -20.12 -26.02 -34.77
C ALA A 154 -19.20 -26.77 -35.73
N GLY A 155 -18.52 -27.80 -35.24
CA GLY A 155 -17.78 -28.70 -36.15
C GLY A 155 -16.80 -29.61 -35.45
N ALA A 156 -17.28 -30.52 -34.59
CA ALA A 156 -16.53 -31.72 -34.23
C ALA A 156 -16.75 -32.76 -35.34
N GLY A 157 -15.67 -33.20 -35.96
CA GLY A 157 -15.66 -34.44 -36.80
C GLY A 157 -15.08 -34.25 -38.20
N GLY A 158 -13.86 -34.78 -38.42
CA GLY A 158 -13.35 -34.97 -39.78
C GLY A 158 -11.82 -34.81 -39.87
N THR A 159 -11.10 -35.93 -39.81
CA THR A 159 -9.67 -36.06 -40.06
C THR A 159 -9.30 -35.65 -41.47
N THR A 160 -8.46 -34.63 -41.65
CA THR A 160 -7.56 -34.49 -42.79
C THR A 160 -6.25 -33.87 -42.33
N VAL A 161 -5.16 -34.59 -42.61
CA VAL A 161 -3.77 -34.18 -42.36
C VAL A 161 -3.44 -33.01 -43.30
N ALA A 162 -3.39 -31.80 -42.79
CA ALA A 162 -2.83 -30.64 -43.48
C ALA A 162 -1.57 -30.18 -42.74
N ALA A 163 -0.51 -29.97 -43.46
CA ALA A 163 0.81 -29.58 -43.01
C ALA A 163 0.75 -28.39 -42.05
N VAL A 164 1.21 -28.59 -40.80
CA VAL A 164 1.37 -27.56 -39.80
C VAL A 164 2.57 -26.71 -40.18
N ALA A 165 2.34 -25.57 -40.84
CA ALA A 165 3.30 -24.50 -40.80
C ALA A 165 3.38 -23.99 -39.34
N PRO A 166 4.57 -23.78 -38.74
CA PRO A 166 4.65 -23.24 -37.40
C PRO A 166 4.12 -21.79 -37.42
N PHE A 167 2.91 -21.62 -36.88
CA PHE A 167 2.47 -20.28 -36.49
C PHE A 167 3.48 -19.77 -35.47
N LEU A 168 4.41 -18.93 -35.92
CA LEU A 168 5.18 -18.03 -35.07
C LEU A 168 4.14 -17.11 -34.43
N GLY A 169 3.61 -17.51 -33.28
CA GLY A 169 2.64 -16.76 -32.52
C GLY A 169 3.20 -15.36 -32.28
N ALA A 170 2.44 -14.35 -32.69
CA ALA A 170 2.77 -12.95 -32.34
C ALA A 170 3.07 -12.93 -30.83
N PRO A 171 4.19 -12.32 -30.39
CA PRO A 171 4.56 -12.34 -29.00
C PRO A 171 3.37 -11.82 -28.18
N SER A 172 2.90 -12.62 -27.23
CA SER A 172 1.75 -12.29 -26.39
C SER A 172 2.05 -10.96 -25.69
N ARG A 173 1.37 -9.90 -26.11
CA ARG A 173 1.55 -8.56 -25.53
C ARG A 173 0.96 -8.58 -24.12
N VAL A 174 1.83 -8.44 -23.14
CA VAL A 174 1.43 -8.30 -21.74
C VAL A 174 0.71 -6.95 -21.56
N GLY A 175 -0.47 -6.99 -20.95
CA GLY A 175 -1.37 -5.84 -20.84
C GLY A 175 -1.87 -5.58 -19.42
N THR A 176 -2.85 -4.68 -19.33
CA THR A 176 -3.50 -4.33 -18.06
C THR A 176 -4.25 -5.52 -17.46
N SER A 177 -4.80 -6.42 -18.28
CA SER A 177 -5.49 -7.64 -17.84
C SER A 177 -4.58 -8.56 -17.03
N ASP A 178 -3.31 -8.71 -17.41
CA ASP A 178 -2.34 -9.51 -16.66
C ASP A 178 -2.08 -8.93 -15.27
N VAL A 179 -1.93 -7.59 -15.19
CA VAL A 179 -1.75 -6.89 -13.92
C VAL A 179 -2.97 -7.06 -13.01
N ILE A 180 -4.19 -6.93 -13.57
CA ILE A 180 -5.45 -7.08 -12.81
C ILE A 180 -5.57 -8.51 -12.29
N ARG A 181 -5.28 -9.52 -13.12
CA ARG A 181 -5.32 -10.93 -12.72
C ARG A 181 -4.36 -11.21 -11.57
N LEU A 182 -3.08 -10.82 -11.70
CA LEU A 182 -2.08 -11.02 -10.66
C LEU A 182 -2.44 -10.31 -9.35
N ARG A 183 -3.05 -9.11 -9.39
CA ARG A 183 -3.54 -8.44 -8.19
C ARG A 183 -4.70 -9.20 -7.56
N GLY A 184 -5.65 -9.68 -8.34
CA GLY A 184 -6.77 -10.49 -7.84
C GLY A 184 -6.31 -11.80 -7.19
N GLU A 185 -5.28 -12.43 -7.74
CA GLU A 185 -4.67 -13.63 -7.14
C GLU A 185 -3.96 -13.32 -5.81
N LEU A 186 -3.27 -12.17 -5.73
CA LEU A 186 -2.67 -11.69 -4.48
C LEU A 186 -3.74 -11.37 -3.42
N ASP A 187 -4.84 -10.71 -3.80
CA ASP A 187 -5.96 -10.42 -2.91
C ASP A 187 -6.58 -11.71 -2.35
N ALA A 188 -6.75 -12.74 -3.19
CA ALA A 188 -7.23 -14.05 -2.76
C ALA A 188 -6.24 -14.74 -1.79
N LEU A 189 -4.94 -14.59 -2.03
CA LEU A 189 -3.89 -15.12 -1.17
C LEU A 189 -3.89 -14.43 0.21
N MET A 190 -4.08 -13.11 0.25
CA MET A 190 -4.19 -12.34 1.50
C MET A 190 -5.45 -12.71 2.30
N ALA A 191 -6.59 -12.90 1.63
CA ALA A 191 -7.82 -13.36 2.28
C ALA A 191 -7.66 -14.75 2.90
N LEU A 192 -6.87 -15.63 2.28
CA LEU A 192 -6.52 -16.93 2.84
C LEU A 192 -5.62 -16.79 4.08
N ASP A 193 -4.64 -15.88 4.06
CA ASP A 193 -3.79 -15.58 5.22
C ASP A 193 -4.60 -15.08 6.42
N ASP A 194 -5.56 -14.19 6.18
CA ASP A 194 -6.43 -13.64 7.23
C ASP A 194 -7.22 -14.74 7.96
N THR A 195 -7.60 -15.80 7.27
CA THR A 195 -8.39 -16.90 7.83
C THR A 195 -7.53 -18.02 8.43
N LYS A 196 -6.43 -18.40 7.78
CA LYS A 196 -5.60 -19.57 8.17
C LYS A 196 -4.30 -19.18 8.86
N GLY A 197 -3.85 -17.93 8.74
CA GLY A 197 -2.56 -17.47 9.22
C GLY A 197 -1.41 -17.75 8.25
N GLY A 198 -0.29 -17.00 8.43
CA GLY A 198 0.93 -17.17 7.63
C GLY A 198 1.56 -18.54 7.84
N HIS A 199 1.81 -19.27 6.78
CA HIS A 199 2.46 -20.56 6.77
C HIS A 199 3.35 -20.70 5.51
N GLU A 200 4.15 -21.77 5.43
CA GLU A 200 5.09 -22.00 4.31
C GLU A 200 4.40 -22.01 2.94
N GLY A 201 3.16 -22.47 2.86
CA GLY A 201 2.35 -22.42 1.65
C GLY A 201 2.10 -20.99 1.15
N LEU A 202 1.89 -20.03 2.07
CA LEU A 202 1.74 -18.61 1.73
C LEU A 202 3.02 -18.04 1.13
N GLU A 203 4.18 -18.29 1.75
CA GLU A 203 5.47 -17.83 1.23
C GLU A 203 5.73 -18.39 -0.18
N LYS A 204 5.54 -19.70 -0.37
CA LYS A 204 5.74 -20.37 -1.65
C LYS A 204 4.82 -19.81 -2.74
N ALA A 205 3.54 -19.65 -2.45
CA ALA A 205 2.57 -19.09 -3.39
C ALA A 205 2.87 -17.63 -3.75
N ALA A 206 3.23 -16.82 -2.76
CA ALA A 206 3.61 -15.43 -2.98
C ALA A 206 4.87 -15.31 -3.84
N LEU A 207 5.90 -16.13 -3.60
CA LEU A 207 7.10 -16.13 -4.43
C LEU A 207 6.84 -16.60 -5.86
N ALA A 208 5.92 -17.54 -6.08
CA ALA A 208 5.51 -17.96 -7.41
C ALA A 208 4.81 -16.81 -8.17
N GLY A 209 3.89 -16.08 -7.52
CA GLY A 209 3.26 -14.89 -8.10
C GLY A 209 4.25 -13.77 -8.43
N ALA A 210 5.23 -13.54 -7.54
CA ALA A 210 6.31 -12.58 -7.80
C ALA A 210 7.15 -12.99 -9.02
N ALA A 211 7.49 -14.28 -9.14
CA ALA A 211 8.24 -14.81 -10.28
C ALA A 211 7.45 -14.64 -11.59
N GLU A 212 6.15 -14.96 -11.60
CA GLU A 212 5.30 -14.77 -12.78
C GLU A 212 5.25 -13.30 -13.21
N ALA A 213 5.06 -12.36 -12.27
CA ALA A 213 5.06 -10.92 -12.57
C ALA A 213 6.40 -10.47 -13.19
N LEU A 214 7.52 -11.00 -12.69
CA LEU A 214 8.86 -10.69 -13.20
C LEU A 214 9.12 -11.33 -14.58
N GLU A 215 8.60 -12.52 -14.89
CA GLU A 215 8.71 -13.07 -16.23
C GLU A 215 7.86 -12.25 -17.22
N LYS A 216 6.63 -11.90 -16.86
CA LYS A 216 5.76 -11.09 -17.73
C LYS A 216 6.35 -9.71 -18.05
N GLN A 217 7.11 -9.09 -17.14
CA GLN A 217 7.74 -7.80 -17.42
C GLN A 217 8.84 -7.87 -18.49
N LYS A 218 9.46 -9.04 -18.71
CA LYS A 218 10.47 -9.26 -19.75
C LYS A 218 9.86 -9.36 -21.15
N LEU A 219 8.58 -9.68 -21.23
CA LEU A 219 7.85 -9.80 -22.50
C LEU A 219 7.49 -8.42 -23.05
N GLY A 220 6.91 -8.35 -24.25
CA GLY A 220 6.56 -7.10 -24.94
C GLY A 220 5.52 -6.23 -24.21
N ALA A 221 5.93 -5.55 -23.14
CA ALA A 221 5.10 -4.66 -22.33
C ALA A 221 5.52 -3.19 -22.49
N THR A 222 4.56 -2.26 -22.40
CA THR A 222 4.85 -0.83 -22.29
C THR A 222 5.53 -0.51 -20.96
N GLN A 223 6.29 0.59 -20.89
CA GLN A 223 6.94 1.04 -19.65
C GLN A 223 5.94 1.20 -18.49
N ARG A 224 4.71 1.65 -18.77
CA ARG A 224 3.64 1.76 -17.77
C ARG A 224 3.24 0.38 -17.23
N ILE A 225 3.11 -0.63 -18.09
CA ILE A 225 2.77 -2.00 -17.67
C ILE A 225 3.94 -2.62 -16.90
N ARG A 226 5.19 -2.43 -17.36
CA ARG A 226 6.38 -2.91 -16.63
C ARG A 226 6.44 -2.38 -15.20
N ARG A 227 6.24 -1.06 -14.99
CA ARG A 227 6.19 -0.49 -13.64
C ARG A 227 5.11 -1.14 -12.77
N ARG A 228 3.92 -1.35 -13.31
CA ARG A 228 2.82 -2.03 -12.59
C ARG A 228 3.17 -3.48 -12.26
N LEU A 229 3.85 -4.20 -13.13
CA LEU A 229 4.31 -5.57 -12.86
C LEU A 229 5.39 -5.58 -11.77
N PHE A 230 6.32 -4.61 -11.75
CA PHE A 230 7.28 -4.46 -10.65
C PHE A 230 6.57 -4.16 -9.33
N SER A 231 5.56 -3.28 -9.32
CA SER A 231 4.74 -3.00 -8.15
C SER A 231 4.06 -4.27 -7.62
N VAL A 232 3.42 -5.06 -8.50
CA VAL A 232 2.78 -6.33 -8.12
C VAL A 232 3.80 -7.35 -7.62
N ALA A 233 4.98 -7.43 -8.25
CA ALA A 233 6.06 -8.31 -7.77
C ALA A 233 6.59 -7.87 -6.39
N ALA A 234 6.64 -6.57 -6.11
CA ALA A 234 6.99 -6.03 -4.80
C ALA A 234 5.96 -6.45 -3.74
N ASP A 235 4.66 -6.27 -4.03
CA ASP A 235 3.58 -6.65 -3.12
C ASP A 235 3.61 -8.15 -2.79
N TYR A 236 3.78 -9.02 -3.79
CA TYR A 236 3.94 -10.46 -3.59
C TYR A 236 5.19 -10.81 -2.76
N THR A 237 6.33 -10.15 -3.04
CA THR A 237 7.58 -10.40 -2.30
C THR A 237 7.46 -9.93 -0.85
N ALA A 238 6.77 -8.80 -0.61
CA ALA A 238 6.47 -8.30 0.72
C ALA A 238 5.51 -9.25 1.48
N THR A 239 4.53 -9.86 0.79
CA THR A 239 3.66 -10.90 1.37
C THR A 239 4.46 -12.15 1.77
N ALA A 240 5.43 -12.57 0.96
CA ALA A 240 6.35 -13.67 1.33
C ALA A 240 7.21 -13.29 2.56
N ALA A 241 7.68 -12.04 2.62
CA ALA A 241 8.42 -11.51 3.78
C ALA A 241 7.55 -11.48 5.05
N TRP A 242 6.29 -11.10 4.92
CA TRP A 242 5.31 -11.17 5.99
C TRP A 242 5.16 -12.60 6.56
N SER A 243 5.01 -13.60 5.68
CA SER A 243 4.94 -15.01 6.10
C SER A 243 6.18 -15.45 6.89
N ALA A 244 7.38 -15.07 6.42
CA ALA A 244 8.63 -15.38 7.12
C ALA A 244 8.74 -14.66 8.47
N LEU A 245 8.28 -13.40 8.54
CA LEU A 245 8.24 -12.61 9.77
C LEU A 245 7.27 -13.22 10.80
N ASP A 246 6.07 -13.60 10.35
CA ASP A 246 5.06 -14.21 11.21
C ASP A 246 5.52 -15.57 11.76
N ALA A 247 6.28 -16.33 10.95
CA ALA A 247 6.95 -17.57 11.35
C ALA A 247 8.22 -17.36 12.20
N HIS A 248 8.60 -16.13 12.55
CA HIS A 248 9.82 -15.78 13.28
C HIS A 248 11.13 -16.13 12.57
N ARG A 249 11.11 -16.18 11.21
CA ARG A 249 12.30 -16.43 10.38
C ARG A 249 12.92 -15.09 9.92
N GLY A 250 13.56 -14.38 10.89
CA GLY A 250 13.98 -12.99 10.71
C GLY A 250 14.94 -12.75 9.53
N ASP A 251 15.95 -13.61 9.33
CA ASP A 251 16.93 -13.44 8.23
C ASP A 251 16.27 -13.66 6.87
N ARG A 252 15.35 -14.62 6.80
CA ARG A 252 14.55 -14.84 5.57
C ARG A 252 13.66 -13.65 5.27
N ALA A 253 12.99 -13.10 6.29
CA ALA A 253 12.18 -11.90 6.15
C ALA A 253 13.04 -10.71 5.66
N HIS A 254 14.20 -10.48 6.26
CA HIS A 254 15.11 -9.41 5.88
C HIS A 254 15.54 -9.49 4.41
N ALA A 255 15.98 -10.67 3.96
CA ALA A 255 16.37 -10.88 2.56
C ALA A 255 15.23 -10.61 1.57
N LEU A 256 14.00 -11.04 1.91
CA LEU A 256 12.82 -10.80 1.09
C LEU A 256 12.41 -9.32 1.08
N LEU A 257 12.53 -8.63 2.22
CA LEU A 257 12.24 -7.18 2.30
C LEU A 257 13.20 -6.36 1.45
N GLY A 258 14.50 -6.69 1.43
CA GLY A 258 15.46 -6.02 0.56
C GLY A 258 15.10 -6.17 -0.92
N LYS A 259 14.67 -7.37 -1.34
CA LYS A 259 14.18 -7.61 -2.70
C LYS A 259 12.89 -6.85 -2.99
N ALA A 260 11.94 -6.84 -2.05
CA ALA A 260 10.67 -6.13 -2.21
C ALA A 260 10.87 -4.61 -2.34
N LEU A 261 11.78 -4.03 -1.54
CA LEU A 261 12.11 -2.61 -1.60
C LEU A 261 12.70 -2.21 -2.97
N TYR A 262 13.63 -3.02 -3.47
CA TYR A 262 14.19 -2.82 -4.82
C TYR A 262 13.09 -2.84 -5.90
N LEU A 263 12.17 -3.81 -5.82
CA LEU A 263 11.06 -3.94 -6.77
C LEU A 263 10.07 -2.79 -6.66
N ALA A 264 9.76 -2.32 -5.44
CA ALA A 264 8.90 -1.15 -5.21
C ALA A 264 9.51 0.11 -5.85
N GLY A 265 10.81 0.32 -5.73
CA GLY A 265 11.54 1.40 -6.40
C GLY A 265 11.47 1.29 -7.92
N MET A 266 11.64 0.10 -8.50
CA MET A 266 11.47 -0.13 -9.94
C MET A 266 10.03 0.12 -10.41
N GLY A 267 9.04 -0.18 -9.56
CA GLY A 267 7.61 0.12 -9.78
C GLY A 267 7.26 1.60 -9.62
N GLN A 268 8.09 2.37 -8.91
CA GLN A 268 7.79 3.73 -8.45
C GLN A 268 6.48 3.78 -7.66
N ASP A 269 6.26 2.79 -6.79
CA ASP A 269 5.03 2.60 -6.03
C ASP A 269 5.25 2.90 -4.55
N SER A 270 4.84 4.08 -4.12
CA SER A 270 4.99 4.54 -2.74
C SER A 270 4.11 3.77 -1.73
N ILE A 271 3.11 3.02 -2.19
CA ILE A 271 2.30 2.15 -1.32
C ILE A 271 3.08 0.87 -1.03
N ALA A 272 3.69 0.26 -2.08
CA ALA A 272 4.56 -0.89 -1.91
C ALA A 272 5.81 -0.54 -1.06
N GLU A 273 6.42 0.64 -1.26
CA GLU A 273 7.50 1.13 -0.39
C GLU A 273 7.07 1.20 1.07
N LEU A 274 5.90 1.79 1.35
CA LEU A 274 5.36 1.89 2.70
C LEU A 274 5.12 0.51 3.31
N GLN A 275 4.56 -0.45 2.55
CA GLN A 275 4.38 -1.83 3.01
C GLN A 275 5.70 -2.44 3.47
N VAL A 276 6.75 -2.28 2.67
CA VAL A 276 8.08 -2.82 2.98
C VAL A 276 8.65 -2.17 4.24
N TRP A 277 8.60 -0.84 4.37
CA TRP A 277 9.08 -0.13 5.56
C TRP A 277 8.28 -0.47 6.81
N ASN A 278 6.95 -0.66 6.68
CA ASN A 278 6.12 -1.18 7.77
C ASN A 278 6.59 -2.55 8.27
N LEU A 279 6.95 -3.45 7.35
CA LEU A 279 7.46 -4.79 7.71
C LEU A 279 8.88 -4.73 8.27
N TYR A 280 9.77 -3.85 7.78
CA TYR A 280 11.08 -3.62 8.37
C TYR A 280 10.97 -3.11 9.82
N ALA A 281 10.08 -2.16 10.10
CA ALA A 281 9.84 -1.69 11.47
C ALA A 281 9.36 -2.83 12.38
N MET A 282 8.52 -3.73 11.87
CA MET A 282 8.09 -4.92 12.61
C MET A 282 9.22 -5.91 12.85
N LEU A 283 10.05 -6.17 11.84
CA LEU A 283 11.19 -7.08 11.92
C LEU A 283 12.22 -6.56 12.93
N ALA A 284 12.60 -5.29 12.85
CA ALA A 284 13.53 -4.65 13.78
C ALA A 284 13.02 -4.71 15.23
N ASN A 285 11.72 -4.43 15.44
CA ASN A 285 11.10 -4.61 16.77
C ASN A 285 11.16 -6.08 17.25
N GLN A 286 11.00 -7.04 16.36
CA GLN A 286 11.06 -8.46 16.69
C GLN A 286 12.49 -8.90 17.09
N ARG A 287 13.51 -8.26 16.51
CA ARG A 287 14.93 -8.51 16.82
C ARG A 287 15.45 -7.73 18.03
N GLY A 288 14.65 -6.79 18.57
CA GLY A 288 15.10 -5.87 19.61
C GLY A 288 15.97 -4.72 19.09
N GLU A 289 16.04 -4.53 17.79
CA GLU A 289 16.77 -3.45 17.09
C GLU A 289 15.91 -2.16 17.09
N HIS A 290 15.77 -1.54 18.28
CA HIS A 290 14.76 -0.49 18.49
C HIS A 290 15.04 0.79 17.69
N ALA A 291 16.30 1.15 17.48
CA ALA A 291 16.68 2.29 16.64
C ALA A 291 16.26 2.05 15.18
N ASP A 292 16.57 0.88 14.63
CA ASP A 292 16.22 0.50 13.25
C ASP A 292 14.69 0.43 13.06
N ALA A 293 13.97 0.04 14.12
CA ALA A 293 12.51 0.05 14.09
C ALA A 293 11.93 1.48 13.96
N VAL A 294 12.52 2.45 14.64
CA VAL A 294 12.16 3.87 14.53
C VAL A 294 12.55 4.39 13.16
N ASP A 295 13.77 4.14 12.69
CA ASP A 295 14.26 4.61 11.38
C ASP A 295 13.41 4.06 10.24
N SER A 296 13.06 2.77 10.30
CA SER A 296 12.14 2.14 9.33
C SER A 296 10.75 2.80 9.35
N ALA A 297 10.22 3.11 10.54
CA ALA A 297 8.94 3.81 10.65
C ALA A 297 9.02 5.26 10.13
N MET A 298 10.13 5.95 10.33
CA MET A 298 10.38 7.29 9.76
C MET A 298 10.51 7.22 8.23
N ALA A 299 11.17 6.21 7.69
CA ALA A 299 11.22 5.95 6.25
C ALA A 299 9.80 5.72 5.68
N ALA A 300 8.95 4.95 6.39
CA ALA A 300 7.54 4.80 6.04
C ALA A 300 6.80 6.15 6.02
N GLN A 301 7.03 7.02 7.02
CA GLN A 301 6.44 8.37 7.07
C GLN A 301 6.91 9.27 5.93
N ALA A 302 8.13 9.08 5.43
CA ALA A 302 8.70 9.85 4.33
C ALA A 302 8.14 9.47 2.96
N THR A 303 7.42 8.34 2.83
CA THR A 303 6.86 7.90 1.55
C THR A 303 5.83 8.88 0.98
N GLY A 304 5.73 8.92 -0.35
CA GLY A 304 4.80 9.85 -1.01
C GLY A 304 3.33 9.60 -0.68
N VAL A 305 2.94 8.39 -0.30
CA VAL A 305 1.56 8.05 0.04
C VAL A 305 1.14 8.58 1.41
N THR A 306 2.00 8.59 2.40
CA THR A 306 1.69 9.10 3.75
C THR A 306 1.36 10.58 3.77
N ARG A 307 2.00 11.36 2.89
CA ARG A 307 1.68 12.78 2.74
C ARG A 307 0.32 13.07 2.12
N ARG A 308 -0.29 12.08 1.44
CA ARG A 308 -1.53 12.23 0.68
C ARG A 308 -2.72 11.54 1.31
N ASP A 309 -2.48 10.51 2.10
CA ASP A 309 -3.54 9.69 2.70
C ASP A 309 -3.28 9.51 4.21
N PRO A 310 -4.13 10.11 5.06
CA PRO A 310 -4.00 10.02 6.52
C PRO A 310 -4.05 8.59 7.07
N PHE A 311 -4.67 7.65 6.37
CA PHE A 311 -4.68 6.26 6.78
C PHE A 311 -3.27 5.65 6.81
N PHE A 312 -2.49 5.87 5.76
CA PHE A 312 -1.12 5.38 5.70
C PHE A 312 -0.20 6.16 6.64
N ALA A 313 -0.47 7.45 6.86
CA ALA A 313 0.22 8.24 7.89
C ALA A 313 -0.03 7.66 9.28
N SER A 314 -1.27 7.29 9.60
CA SER A 314 -1.63 6.64 10.86
C SER A 314 -0.83 5.35 11.08
N LEU A 315 -0.78 4.46 10.08
CA LEU A 315 -0.01 3.21 10.17
C LEU A 315 1.48 3.47 10.44
N ALA A 316 2.10 4.42 9.73
CA ALA A 316 3.50 4.75 9.90
C ALA A 316 3.78 5.35 11.30
N HIS A 317 2.91 6.23 11.82
CA HIS A 317 3.01 6.77 13.18
C HIS A 317 2.80 5.67 14.24
N ALA A 318 1.89 4.74 14.03
CA ALA A 318 1.68 3.62 14.95
C ALA A 318 2.94 2.73 15.04
N ARG A 319 3.65 2.50 13.93
CA ARG A 319 4.94 1.78 13.95
C ARG A 319 6.03 2.56 14.67
N ALA A 320 6.11 3.87 14.48
CA ALA A 320 7.03 4.72 15.23
C ALA A 320 6.73 4.67 16.74
N ALA A 321 5.45 4.69 17.14
CA ALA A 321 5.07 4.56 18.54
C ALA A 321 5.57 3.24 19.16
N VAL A 322 5.42 2.13 18.43
CA VAL A 322 5.93 0.82 18.86
C VAL A 322 7.46 0.80 18.95
N GLY A 323 8.18 1.42 18.01
CA GLY A 323 9.64 1.55 18.04
C GLY A 323 10.11 2.35 19.25
N HIS A 324 9.55 3.54 19.47
CA HIS A 324 9.89 4.41 20.59
C HIS A 324 9.55 3.82 21.96
N SER A 325 8.56 2.93 22.05
CA SER A 325 8.04 2.43 23.34
C SER A 325 9.04 1.68 24.21
N ASN A 326 10.20 1.33 23.68
CA ASN A 326 11.25 0.67 24.44
C ASN A 326 12.25 1.66 25.07
N ASN A 327 12.45 2.83 24.46
CA ASN A 327 13.52 3.76 24.83
C ASN A 327 13.04 5.19 25.13
N ASP A 328 11.90 5.62 24.57
CA ASP A 328 11.38 6.97 24.73
C ASP A 328 9.85 6.98 24.90
N ARG A 329 9.42 6.96 26.18
CA ARG A 329 8.00 7.03 26.56
C ARG A 329 7.27 8.22 25.93
N GLN A 330 7.90 9.39 25.92
CA GLN A 330 7.28 10.62 25.44
C GLN A 330 7.09 10.58 23.90
N ALA A 331 8.11 10.16 23.17
CA ALA A 331 8.01 9.99 21.72
C ALA A 331 6.99 8.90 21.33
N ALA A 332 6.93 7.80 22.09
CA ALA A 332 5.93 6.76 21.88
C ALA A 332 4.50 7.29 22.01
N LEU A 333 4.22 8.04 23.08
CA LEU A 333 2.88 8.61 23.32
C LEU A 333 2.53 9.70 22.30
N ARG A 334 3.47 10.56 21.91
CA ARG A 334 3.25 11.53 20.83
C ARG A 334 2.93 10.85 19.50
N SER A 335 3.70 9.81 19.16
CA SER A 335 3.48 9.05 17.92
C SER A 335 2.14 8.33 17.91
N LEU A 336 1.69 7.79 19.05
CA LEU A 336 0.33 7.25 19.20
C LEU A 336 -0.73 8.34 18.97
N GLY A 337 -0.57 9.52 19.54
CA GLY A 337 -1.48 10.66 19.33
C GLY A 337 -1.60 11.03 17.85
N TYR A 338 -0.47 11.12 17.14
CA TYR A 338 -0.45 11.37 15.69
C TYR A 338 -1.13 10.24 14.90
N ALA A 339 -0.94 8.98 15.29
CA ALA A 339 -1.60 7.86 14.66
C ALA A 339 -3.13 7.93 14.82
N GLN A 340 -3.61 8.24 16.01
CA GLN A 340 -5.04 8.37 16.31
C GLN A 340 -5.67 9.56 15.55
N GLU A 341 -5.01 10.71 15.57
CA GLU A 341 -5.44 11.90 14.84
C GLU A 341 -5.48 11.66 13.32
N ALA A 342 -4.45 11.03 12.76
CA ALA A 342 -4.41 10.72 11.35
C ALA A 342 -5.52 9.73 10.97
N LEU A 343 -5.76 8.68 11.78
CA LEU A 343 -6.81 7.71 11.51
C LEU A 343 -8.20 8.34 11.58
N SER A 344 -8.44 9.26 12.50
CA SER A 344 -9.72 9.99 12.60
C SER A 344 -10.01 10.87 11.38
N LYS A 345 -8.96 11.32 10.68
CA LYS A 345 -9.07 12.10 9.44
C LYS A 345 -9.13 11.23 8.18
N ALA A 346 -8.86 9.92 8.32
CA ALA A 346 -8.87 9.03 7.17
C ALA A 346 -10.29 8.83 6.65
N ALA A 347 -10.53 9.21 5.39
CA ALA A 347 -11.81 8.96 4.74
C ALA A 347 -12.08 7.46 4.66
N SER A 348 -13.32 7.06 4.94
CA SER A 348 -13.74 5.66 4.91
C SER A 348 -13.83 5.07 3.48
N ALA A 349 -13.60 5.85 2.46
CA ALA A 349 -13.91 5.48 1.08
C ALA A 349 -12.71 5.61 0.13
N GLY A 350 -12.12 4.48 -0.19
CA GLY A 350 -11.23 4.29 -1.33
C GLY A 350 -10.77 2.84 -1.38
N PRO A 351 -10.60 2.24 -2.57
CA PRO A 351 -10.04 0.90 -2.68
C PRO A 351 -8.61 0.92 -2.10
N ARG A 352 -8.42 0.18 -1.01
CA ARG A 352 -7.12 0.01 -0.35
C ARG A 352 -6.53 -1.34 -0.73
N PRO A 353 -5.19 -1.48 -0.75
CA PRO A 353 -4.56 -2.79 -0.96
C PRO A 353 -5.02 -3.81 0.09
N SER A 354 -5.20 -5.06 -0.31
CA SER A 354 -5.65 -6.15 0.57
C SER A 354 -4.79 -6.33 1.81
N TRP A 355 -3.48 -6.11 1.72
CA TRP A 355 -2.57 -6.20 2.86
C TRP A 355 -2.87 -5.19 3.98
N THR A 356 -3.68 -4.16 3.72
CA THR A 356 -4.09 -3.18 4.73
C THR A 356 -5.38 -3.56 5.47
N ALA A 357 -6.03 -4.66 5.11
CA ALA A 357 -7.33 -5.06 5.66
C ALA A 357 -7.30 -5.25 7.20
N PHE A 358 -6.14 -5.62 7.74
CA PHE A 358 -5.95 -5.75 9.19
C PHE A 358 -5.93 -4.41 9.93
N TYR A 359 -5.58 -3.29 9.26
CA TYR A 359 -5.35 -2.00 9.91
C TYR A 359 -6.62 -1.15 9.98
N GLY A 360 -6.89 -0.62 11.14
CA GLY A 360 -8.02 0.25 11.43
C GLY A 360 -8.11 0.54 12.93
N PRO A 361 -9.25 1.06 13.45
CA PRO A 361 -9.40 1.41 14.87
C PRO A 361 -9.08 0.27 15.83
N ALA A 362 -9.51 -0.96 15.50
CA ALA A 362 -9.26 -2.14 16.32
C ALA A 362 -7.77 -2.46 16.44
N GLU A 363 -7.05 -2.48 15.32
CA GLU A 363 -5.60 -2.75 15.31
C GLU A 363 -4.81 -1.62 15.97
N LEU A 364 -5.17 -0.34 15.71
CA LEU A 364 -4.52 0.79 16.40
C LEU A 364 -4.71 0.70 17.91
N THR A 365 -5.88 0.25 18.39
CA THR A 365 -6.13 0.00 19.81
C THR A 365 -5.28 -1.15 20.33
N ALA A 366 -5.10 -2.23 19.56
CA ALA A 366 -4.21 -3.34 19.93
C ALA A 366 -2.74 -2.88 19.99
N LEU A 367 -2.29 -2.04 19.07
CA LEU A 367 -0.94 -1.44 19.10
C LEU A 367 -0.79 -0.48 20.30
N THR A 368 -1.85 0.25 20.65
CA THR A 368 -1.88 1.06 21.89
C THR A 368 -1.63 0.20 23.12
N ALA A 369 -2.26 -0.97 23.23
CA ALA A 369 -2.00 -1.90 24.32
C ALA A 369 -0.53 -2.35 24.38
N VAL A 370 0.08 -2.63 23.21
CA VAL A 370 1.51 -2.98 23.15
C VAL A 370 2.40 -1.84 23.64
N VAL A 371 2.15 -0.62 23.16
CA VAL A 371 2.92 0.58 23.56
C VAL A 371 2.77 0.84 25.05
N ARG A 372 1.53 0.86 25.58
CA ARG A 372 1.24 1.09 27.00
C ARG A 372 1.92 0.07 27.91
N ASN A 373 1.87 -1.20 27.51
CA ASN A 373 2.53 -2.28 28.25
C ASN A 373 4.07 -2.10 28.29
N ARG A 374 4.69 -1.69 27.18
CA ARG A 374 6.16 -1.49 27.13
C ARG A 374 6.62 -0.30 27.94
N ILE A 375 5.84 0.78 27.98
CA ILE A 375 6.17 1.98 28.76
C ILE A 375 5.77 1.89 30.25
N GLY A 376 5.27 0.73 30.71
CA GLY A 376 4.93 0.48 32.10
C GLY A 376 3.52 0.91 32.53
N ASP A 377 2.65 1.32 31.57
CA ASP A 377 1.25 1.68 31.86
C ASP A 377 0.36 0.43 31.78
N PHE A 378 0.55 -0.53 32.68
CA PHE A 378 -0.05 -1.87 32.58
C PHE A 378 -1.57 -1.86 32.63
N ALA A 379 -2.17 -1.04 33.51
CA ALA A 379 -3.62 -0.92 33.63
C ALA A 379 -4.24 -0.38 32.34
N GLU A 380 -3.63 0.65 31.74
CA GLU A 380 -4.11 1.18 30.45
C GLU A 380 -3.85 0.18 29.29
N ALA A 381 -2.77 -0.61 29.37
CA ALA A 381 -2.51 -1.68 28.41
C ALA A 381 -3.59 -2.77 28.46
N GLU A 382 -4.03 -3.16 29.66
CA GLU A 382 -5.14 -4.09 29.87
C GLU A 382 -6.45 -3.51 29.31
N ALA A 383 -6.81 -2.29 29.71
CA ALA A 383 -8.00 -1.62 29.21
C ALA A 383 -8.01 -1.50 27.68
N ALA A 384 -6.87 -1.15 27.07
CA ALA A 384 -6.73 -1.10 25.61
C ALA A 384 -6.86 -2.50 24.97
N SER A 385 -6.34 -3.56 25.61
CA SER A 385 -6.48 -4.94 25.13
C SER A 385 -7.95 -5.38 25.11
N HIS A 386 -8.72 -5.08 26.15
CA HIS A 386 -10.16 -5.35 26.18
C HIS A 386 -10.93 -4.59 25.09
N ARG A 387 -10.62 -3.29 24.89
CA ARG A 387 -11.22 -2.51 23.81
C ARG A 387 -10.89 -3.09 22.44
N ALA A 388 -9.65 -3.52 22.22
CA ALA A 388 -9.24 -4.15 20.96
C ALA A 388 -10.00 -5.47 20.74
N LEU A 389 -10.08 -6.34 21.74
CA LEU A 389 -10.77 -7.63 21.66
C LEU A 389 -12.26 -7.48 21.39
N SER A 390 -12.91 -6.44 21.92
CA SER A 390 -14.32 -6.15 21.62
C SER A 390 -14.54 -5.68 20.18
N ALA A 391 -13.54 -5.03 19.58
CA ALA A 391 -13.62 -4.45 18.23
C ALA A 391 -13.10 -5.38 17.12
N ILE A 392 -12.20 -6.33 17.43
CA ILE A 392 -11.68 -7.28 16.44
C ILE A 392 -12.76 -8.30 16.06
N PRO A 393 -13.17 -8.39 14.77
CA PRO A 393 -14.16 -9.36 14.32
C PRO A 393 -13.75 -10.81 14.62
N ARG A 394 -14.74 -11.66 14.88
CA ARG A 394 -14.49 -13.05 15.29
C ARG A 394 -13.71 -13.88 14.26
N GLN A 395 -13.88 -13.60 12.98
CA GLN A 395 -13.16 -14.28 11.89
C GLN A 395 -11.65 -14.05 11.93
N PHE A 396 -11.16 -12.92 12.45
CA PHE A 396 -9.74 -12.64 12.58
C PHE A 396 -9.15 -13.32 13.84
N ARG A 397 -9.20 -14.65 13.83
CA ARG A 397 -8.84 -15.50 14.95
C ARG A 397 -7.41 -15.24 15.45
N ARG A 398 -6.43 -15.18 14.53
CA ARG A 398 -5.03 -14.88 14.84
C ARG A 398 -4.86 -13.53 15.53
N ASN A 399 -5.51 -12.48 15.04
CA ASN A 399 -5.43 -11.15 15.63
C ASN A 399 -6.04 -11.14 17.04
N ARG A 400 -7.15 -11.86 17.24
CA ARG A 400 -7.76 -12.02 18.56
C ARG A 400 -6.82 -12.75 19.51
N ALA A 401 -6.22 -13.87 19.09
CA ALA A 401 -5.27 -14.62 19.90
C ALA A 401 -4.04 -13.78 20.30
N MET A 402 -3.51 -12.98 19.37
CA MET A 402 -2.42 -12.03 19.63
C MET A 402 -2.83 -10.94 20.65
N ALA A 403 -4.04 -10.39 20.54
CA ALA A 403 -4.55 -9.41 21.50
C ALA A 403 -4.82 -10.02 22.87
N THR A 404 -5.29 -11.26 22.93
CA THR A 404 -5.48 -12.02 24.18
C THR A 404 -4.15 -12.34 24.86
N ALA A 405 -3.13 -12.74 24.11
CA ALA A 405 -1.77 -12.92 24.65
C ALA A 405 -1.16 -11.59 25.16
N GLN A 406 -1.50 -10.46 24.53
CA GLN A 406 -1.11 -9.13 25.01
C GLN A 406 -1.84 -8.76 26.32
N LEU A 407 -3.12 -9.11 26.44
CA LEU A 407 -3.91 -8.95 27.66
C LEU A 407 -3.26 -9.74 28.82
N ALA A 408 -2.97 -11.02 28.61
CA ALA A 408 -2.28 -11.84 29.61
C ALA A 408 -0.96 -11.21 30.08
N LEU A 409 -0.17 -10.68 29.15
CA LEU A 409 1.08 -10.00 29.47
C LEU A 409 0.88 -8.72 30.29
N ALA A 410 -0.19 -7.96 30.06
CA ALA A 410 -0.52 -6.79 30.87
C ALA A 410 -0.96 -7.18 32.29
N GLN A 411 -1.77 -8.23 32.42
CA GLN A 411 -2.28 -8.74 33.70
C GLN A 411 -1.16 -9.31 34.57
N VAL A 412 -0.27 -10.16 34.02
CA VAL A 412 0.85 -10.69 34.81
C VAL A 412 1.78 -9.60 35.30
N ARG A 413 1.96 -8.53 34.56
CA ARG A 413 2.77 -7.37 34.98
C ARG A 413 2.11 -6.50 36.04
N GLN A 414 0.79 -6.62 36.22
CA GLN A 414 0.05 -6.03 37.32
C GLN A 414 0.04 -6.91 38.58
N GLY A 415 0.51 -8.16 38.46
CA GLY A 415 0.51 -9.12 39.55
C GLY A 415 -0.76 -10.00 39.62
N ASP A 416 -1.66 -9.86 38.64
CA ASP A 416 -2.90 -10.65 38.57
C ASP A 416 -2.63 -12.01 37.90
N VAL A 417 -2.04 -12.93 38.66
CA VAL A 417 -1.53 -14.22 38.16
C VAL A 417 -2.66 -15.10 37.61
N ASP A 418 -3.76 -15.22 38.35
CA ASP A 418 -4.86 -16.13 37.99
C ASP A 418 -5.54 -15.69 36.68
N GLN A 419 -5.87 -14.39 36.58
CA GLN A 419 -6.49 -13.83 35.39
C GLN A 419 -5.54 -13.87 34.20
N ALA A 420 -4.26 -13.62 34.42
CA ALA A 420 -3.23 -13.69 33.40
C ALA A 420 -3.06 -15.10 32.82
N CYS A 421 -3.05 -16.14 33.66
CA CYS A 421 -3.00 -17.52 33.21
C CYS A 421 -4.27 -17.94 32.45
N ALA A 422 -5.45 -17.49 32.92
CA ALA A 422 -6.71 -17.71 32.21
C ALA A 422 -6.69 -17.07 30.82
N SER A 423 -6.25 -15.80 30.72
CA SER A 423 -6.12 -15.11 29.44
C SER A 423 -5.10 -15.76 28.50
N ALA A 424 -3.95 -16.19 29.01
CA ALA A 424 -2.93 -16.91 28.24
C ALA A 424 -3.45 -18.26 27.71
N SER A 425 -4.24 -18.98 28.50
CA SER A 425 -4.89 -20.23 28.10
C SER A 425 -5.94 -19.98 26.99
N ALA A 426 -6.76 -18.94 27.14
CA ALA A 426 -7.73 -18.55 26.12
C ALA A 426 -7.07 -18.18 24.78
N ALA A 427 -5.85 -17.66 24.78
CA ALA A 427 -5.10 -17.41 23.55
C ALA A 427 -4.76 -18.71 22.80
N PHE A 428 -4.42 -19.80 23.50
CA PHE A 428 -4.24 -21.13 22.89
C PHE A 428 -5.56 -21.69 22.32
N GLU A 429 -6.66 -21.56 23.08
CA GLU A 429 -7.98 -22.04 22.65
C GLU A 429 -8.46 -21.37 21.36
N LEU A 430 -8.18 -20.07 21.23
CA LEU A 430 -8.46 -19.34 19.98
C LEU A 430 -7.71 -19.91 18.76
N MET A 431 -6.57 -20.56 18.97
CA MET A 431 -5.75 -21.15 17.91
C MET A 431 -5.90 -22.68 17.79
N GLU A 432 -6.81 -23.28 18.54
CA GLU A 432 -7.03 -24.72 18.47
C GLU A 432 -7.32 -25.22 17.05
N GLY A 433 -6.60 -26.27 16.63
CA GLY A 433 -6.67 -26.80 15.27
C GLY A 433 -5.97 -25.95 14.18
N HIS A 434 -5.23 -24.90 14.59
CA HIS A 434 -4.49 -24.03 13.69
C HIS A 434 -3.03 -23.88 14.15
N PRO A 435 -2.08 -23.66 13.23
CA PRO A 435 -0.68 -23.44 13.61
C PRO A 435 -0.54 -22.15 14.43
N ILE A 436 0.20 -22.24 15.53
CA ILE A 436 0.49 -21.07 16.36
C ILE A 436 1.62 -20.27 15.70
N PRO A 437 1.40 -18.99 15.33
CA PRO A 437 2.44 -18.15 14.74
C PRO A 437 3.65 -17.98 15.64
N GLY A 438 4.85 -17.89 15.05
CA GLY A 438 6.09 -17.69 15.80
C GLY A 438 6.07 -16.42 16.67
N ARG A 439 5.45 -15.34 16.19
CA ARG A 439 5.25 -14.10 16.96
C ARG A 439 4.38 -14.29 18.21
N MET A 440 3.35 -15.13 18.12
CA MET A 440 2.51 -15.45 19.26
C MET A 440 3.29 -16.31 20.28
N ARG A 441 4.07 -17.28 19.80
CA ARG A 441 4.98 -18.08 20.64
C ARG A 441 5.93 -17.20 21.43
N SER A 442 6.57 -16.24 20.75
CA SER A 442 7.48 -15.27 21.40
C SER A 442 6.77 -14.48 22.50
N ARG A 443 5.56 -13.98 22.24
CA ARG A 443 4.79 -13.21 23.25
C ARG A 443 4.36 -14.04 24.44
N LEU A 444 3.92 -15.28 24.22
CA LEU A 444 3.61 -16.20 25.30
C LEU A 444 4.87 -16.65 26.07
N GLY A 445 6.03 -16.66 25.41
CA GLY A 445 7.33 -16.82 26.05
C GLY A 445 7.69 -15.64 26.97
N ASP A 446 7.40 -14.40 26.55
CA ASP A 446 7.56 -13.21 27.38
C ASP A 446 6.62 -13.29 28.60
N PHE A 447 5.37 -13.67 28.41
CA PHE A 447 4.42 -13.91 29.47
C PHE A 447 4.95 -14.96 30.49
N TYR A 448 5.41 -16.10 29.99
CA TYR A 448 5.91 -17.18 30.83
C TYR A 448 7.11 -16.75 31.68
N ARG A 449 8.05 -16.01 31.12
CA ARG A 449 9.20 -15.47 31.87
C ARG A 449 8.75 -14.54 33.01
N HIS A 450 7.78 -13.67 32.79
CA HIS A 450 7.22 -12.83 33.86
C HIS A 450 6.48 -13.63 34.89
N LEU A 451 5.69 -14.63 34.48
CA LEU A 451 4.92 -15.49 35.37
C LEU A 451 5.81 -16.25 36.36
N ILE A 452 6.85 -16.92 35.87
CA ILE A 452 7.76 -17.68 36.71
C ILE A 452 8.66 -16.80 37.59
N THR A 453 8.87 -15.55 37.20
CA THR A 453 9.59 -14.59 38.04
C THR A 453 8.71 -14.05 39.15
N LEU A 454 7.42 -13.83 38.87
CA LEU A 454 6.47 -13.26 39.82
C LEU A 454 5.94 -14.28 40.84
N ALA A 455 5.58 -15.48 40.38
CA ALA A 455 4.88 -16.48 41.15
C ALA A 455 5.36 -17.91 40.82
N PRO A 456 6.64 -18.25 41.13
CA PRO A 456 7.24 -19.56 40.77
C PRO A 456 6.53 -20.74 41.41
N ASP A 457 5.99 -20.55 42.63
CA ASP A 457 5.39 -21.61 43.44
C ASP A 457 3.86 -21.69 43.31
N ALA A 458 3.23 -20.81 42.53
CA ALA A 458 1.79 -20.81 42.35
C ALA A 458 1.36 -22.03 41.50
N THR A 459 0.40 -22.81 41.99
CA THR A 459 -0.12 -24.00 41.27
C THR A 459 -0.59 -23.66 39.87
N VAL A 460 -1.34 -22.55 39.69
CA VAL A 460 -1.82 -22.10 38.39
C VAL A 460 -0.69 -21.75 37.42
N ALA A 461 0.43 -21.22 37.93
CA ALA A 461 1.62 -20.93 37.14
C ALA A 461 2.34 -22.21 36.69
N GLN A 462 2.39 -23.22 37.54
CA GLN A 462 2.97 -24.52 37.19
C GLN A 462 2.12 -25.26 36.16
N GLU A 463 0.79 -25.33 36.35
CA GLU A 463 -0.16 -25.92 35.41
C GLU A 463 -0.08 -25.24 34.04
N TRP A 464 -0.04 -23.90 34.01
CA TRP A 464 0.11 -23.17 32.76
C TRP A 464 1.45 -23.42 32.08
N GLY A 465 2.53 -23.52 32.88
CA GLY A 465 3.86 -23.85 32.37
C GLY A 465 3.92 -25.25 31.76
N ASP A 466 3.22 -26.24 32.31
CA ASP A 466 3.11 -27.59 31.75
C ASP A 466 2.36 -27.57 30.42
N ARG A 467 1.25 -26.82 30.32
CA ARG A 467 0.52 -26.59 29.09
C ARG A 467 1.41 -25.92 28.02
N TYR A 468 2.12 -24.87 28.39
CA TYR A 468 3.04 -24.17 27.50
C TYR A 468 4.09 -25.11 26.90
N ARG A 469 4.73 -25.94 27.72
CA ARG A 469 5.71 -26.93 27.28
C ARG A 469 5.09 -27.98 26.36
N SER A 470 3.90 -28.48 26.69
CA SER A 470 3.20 -29.50 25.89
C SER A 470 2.83 -28.97 24.49
N GLU A 471 2.36 -27.72 24.37
CA GLU A 471 2.03 -27.09 23.09
C GLU A 471 3.27 -26.85 22.23
N TRP A 472 4.43 -26.60 22.84
CA TRP A 472 5.71 -26.47 22.13
C TRP A 472 6.27 -27.82 21.63
N SER A 473 5.98 -28.90 22.31
CA SER A 473 6.44 -30.21 21.88
C SER A 473 5.65 -30.81 20.73
N ARG A 474 4.46 -30.27 20.44
CA ARG A 474 3.57 -30.71 19.36
C ARG A 474 3.85 -30.03 18.03
N SER A 475 4.73 -29.05 17.98
CA SER A 475 5.09 -28.25 16.83
C SER A 475 6.51 -28.53 16.37
#